data_9ead4f74e1e1df69fd6e0ad194ea5361
#
_entry.id   9ead4f74e1e1df69fd6e0ad194ea5361
#
_cell.length_a   1.000
_cell.length_b   1.000
_cell.length_c   1.000
_cell.angle_alpha   90.00
_cell.angle_beta   90.00
_cell.angle_gamma   90.00
#
_symmetry.space_group_name_H-M   'P 1'
#
loop_
_entity.id
_entity.type
_entity.pdbx_description
1 polymer ?
#
loop_
_entity_poly.entity_id
_entity_poly.type
_entity_poly.pdbx_seq_one_letter_code
_entity_poly.pdbx_strand_id
1 'polypeptide(L)'
;MSGEKKVISITASCYNEAENLSVFYERWRKVLEQYPAYDYEFVIADNCSTDGSRDILRRLAAEDPKFKVILNSANFGHIRSPYNAIMNASGDLVVSTCSDLQDPPEVFSELLKKYEEGCKVVCAVRSETNANVMMELFRRFYYWLLEKISPGEKVLSGFTGFGIYDRVCIEALKKFNDPYPYFRGMIAEIGFRTVTVPYVQEKRLHGKTKNNLFTLYDMAMTGVVHHTKLPLRLAVSFGVVLGVLSLLISLIYFILKIIWWDTFNLGVAPLVIGLFFFSSVQLLFIGVIGEYLGAVWTQVRNRPLVIEEERINFQGQGKE
;
A
#
# COMPACT_ATOMS: atom_id res chain seq x y z
N MET A 1 -22.03 -28.81 -22.73
CA MET A 1 -20.74 -28.17 -22.52
C MET A 1 -20.52 -28.10 -21.02
N SER A 2 -19.68 -28.95 -20.45
CA SER A 2 -19.28 -28.85 -19.04
C SER A 2 -18.41 -27.59 -18.93
N GLY A 3 -19.02 -26.49 -18.53
CA GLY A 3 -18.24 -25.29 -18.26
C GLY A 3 -17.24 -25.59 -17.16
N GLU A 4 -15.97 -25.30 -17.37
CA GLU A 4 -14.97 -25.29 -16.29
C GLU A 4 -15.48 -24.40 -15.16
N LYS A 5 -15.39 -24.92 -13.93
CA LYS A 5 -15.77 -24.11 -12.76
C LYS A 5 -14.82 -22.92 -12.65
N LYS A 6 -15.36 -21.75 -12.36
CA LYS A 6 -14.52 -20.60 -12.05
C LYS A 6 -13.70 -20.89 -10.80
N VAL A 7 -12.46 -20.44 -10.80
CA VAL A 7 -11.50 -20.67 -9.71
C VAL A 7 -11.38 -19.42 -8.85
N ILE A 8 -11.50 -19.61 -7.53
CA ILE A 8 -11.25 -18.58 -6.52
C ILE A 8 -9.83 -18.75 -5.97
N SER A 9 -8.98 -17.74 -6.12
CA SER A 9 -7.65 -17.72 -5.50
C SER A 9 -7.69 -16.96 -4.17
N ILE A 10 -7.43 -17.65 -3.07
CA ILE A 10 -7.22 -17.01 -1.76
C ILE A 10 -5.75 -16.68 -1.62
N THR A 11 -5.42 -15.39 -1.57
CA THR A 11 -4.03 -14.92 -1.51
C THR A 11 -3.72 -14.25 -0.17
N ALA A 12 -2.63 -14.65 0.46
CA ALA A 12 -2.14 -14.03 1.68
C ALA A 12 -0.61 -14.07 1.73
N SER A 13 -0.03 -13.21 2.57
CA SER A 13 1.35 -13.37 3.00
C SER A 13 1.42 -13.62 4.49
N CYS A 14 2.43 -14.36 4.94
CA CYS A 14 2.69 -14.59 6.36
C CYS A 14 4.13 -14.23 6.72
N TYR A 15 4.31 -13.85 7.97
CA TYR A 15 5.62 -13.65 8.59
C TYR A 15 5.54 -13.94 10.09
N ASN A 16 6.01 -15.12 10.49
CA ASN A 16 5.93 -15.62 11.86
C ASN A 16 4.47 -15.69 12.35
N GLU A 17 3.67 -16.53 11.66
CA GLU A 17 2.24 -16.72 11.92
C GLU A 17 1.91 -18.23 12.12
N ALA A 18 2.86 -19.00 12.68
CA ALA A 18 2.70 -20.46 12.85
C ALA A 18 1.41 -20.84 13.57
N GLU A 19 1.01 -20.09 14.60
CA GLU A 19 -0.20 -20.36 15.39
C GLU A 19 -1.50 -20.09 14.62
N ASN A 20 -1.45 -19.23 13.58
CA ASN A 20 -2.61 -18.78 12.82
C ASN A 20 -2.86 -19.60 11.54
N LEU A 21 -1.80 -20.15 10.91
CA LEU A 21 -1.88 -20.72 9.56
C LEU A 21 -2.87 -21.90 9.43
N SER A 22 -2.87 -22.83 10.38
CA SER A 22 -3.80 -23.97 10.34
C SER A 22 -5.25 -23.50 10.49
N VAL A 23 -5.51 -22.58 11.42
CA VAL A 23 -6.84 -22.00 11.64
C VAL A 23 -7.29 -21.20 10.42
N PHE A 24 -6.37 -20.44 9.81
CA PHE A 24 -6.62 -19.69 8.56
C PHE A 24 -7.09 -20.63 7.44
N TYR A 25 -6.35 -21.73 7.20
CA TYR A 25 -6.70 -22.70 6.17
C TYR A 25 -8.07 -23.34 6.44
N GLU A 26 -8.32 -23.81 7.67
CA GLU A 26 -9.58 -24.45 8.05
C GLU A 26 -10.80 -23.51 7.94
N ARG A 27 -10.68 -22.26 8.38
CA ARG A 27 -11.78 -21.28 8.27
C ARG A 27 -12.09 -20.96 6.81
N TRP A 28 -11.07 -20.72 5.99
CA TRP A 28 -11.29 -20.49 4.56
C TRP A 28 -11.87 -21.70 3.85
N ARG A 29 -11.42 -22.91 4.18
CA ARG A 29 -11.98 -24.14 3.62
C ARG A 29 -13.47 -24.27 3.92
N LYS A 30 -13.90 -24.06 5.17
CA LYS A 30 -15.32 -24.08 5.58
C LYS A 30 -16.17 -23.05 4.81
N VAL A 31 -15.62 -21.89 4.52
CA VAL A 31 -16.31 -20.87 3.72
C VAL A 31 -16.43 -21.34 2.26
N LEU A 32 -15.35 -21.81 1.65
CA LEU A 32 -15.31 -22.22 0.25
C LEU A 32 -16.20 -23.45 -0.03
N GLU A 33 -16.34 -24.37 0.91
CA GLU A 33 -17.23 -25.54 0.82
C GLU A 33 -18.72 -25.16 0.64
N GLN A 34 -19.11 -23.95 1.02
CA GLN A 34 -20.47 -23.44 0.82
C GLN A 34 -20.74 -23.06 -0.66
N TYR A 35 -19.69 -22.98 -1.48
CA TYR A 35 -19.76 -22.53 -2.88
C TYR A 35 -19.29 -23.60 -3.87
N PRO A 36 -19.97 -24.75 -3.98
CA PRO A 36 -19.54 -25.89 -4.80
C PRO A 36 -19.54 -25.61 -6.32
N ALA A 37 -20.13 -24.48 -6.75
CA ALA A 37 -20.09 -24.00 -8.13
C ALA A 37 -18.72 -23.47 -8.54
N TYR A 38 -17.88 -23.14 -7.57
CA TYR A 38 -16.53 -22.64 -7.76
C TYR A 38 -15.50 -23.72 -7.42
N ASP A 39 -14.37 -23.67 -8.07
CA ASP A 39 -13.14 -24.31 -7.59
C ASP A 39 -12.29 -23.32 -6.83
N TYR A 40 -11.22 -23.76 -6.16
CA TYR A 40 -10.38 -22.87 -5.37
C TYR A 40 -8.90 -23.22 -5.48
N GLU A 41 -8.07 -22.25 -5.17
CA GLU A 41 -6.66 -22.39 -4.84
C GLU A 41 -6.28 -21.45 -3.70
N PHE A 42 -5.27 -21.83 -2.96
CA PHE A 42 -4.56 -20.93 -2.05
C PHE A 42 -3.21 -20.55 -2.64
N VAL A 43 -2.81 -19.29 -2.51
CA VAL A 43 -1.47 -18.82 -2.87
C VAL A 43 -0.91 -18.04 -1.70
N ILE A 44 -0.07 -18.70 -0.90
CA ILE A 44 0.48 -18.12 0.32
C ILE A 44 1.96 -17.82 0.15
N ALA A 45 2.35 -16.56 0.37
CA ALA A 45 3.75 -16.13 0.32
C ALA A 45 4.31 -16.02 1.73
N ASP A 46 5.26 -16.89 2.07
CA ASP A 46 6.04 -16.80 3.31
C ASP A 46 7.16 -15.77 3.17
N ASN A 47 7.20 -14.82 4.06
CA ASN A 47 8.15 -13.72 4.03
C ASN A 47 9.41 -13.97 4.87
N CYS A 48 10.00 -15.17 4.72
CA CYS A 48 11.17 -15.64 5.45
C CYS A 48 10.90 -15.81 6.95
N SER A 49 9.87 -16.59 7.31
CA SER A 49 9.50 -16.88 8.69
C SER A 49 10.55 -17.77 9.39
N THR A 50 10.68 -17.60 10.72
CA THR A 50 11.63 -18.30 11.59
C THR A 50 10.98 -19.04 12.75
N ASP A 51 9.65 -19.07 12.84
CA ASP A 51 8.85 -19.60 13.96
C ASP A 51 8.21 -20.99 13.69
N GLY A 52 8.61 -21.67 12.62
CA GLY A 52 7.99 -22.93 12.18
C GLY A 52 6.82 -22.74 11.18
N SER A 53 6.46 -21.53 10.79
CA SER A 53 5.44 -21.26 9.75
C SER A 53 5.72 -22.03 8.46
N ARG A 54 6.99 -22.11 8.02
CA ARG A 54 7.40 -22.80 6.79
C ARG A 54 7.09 -24.29 6.82
N ASP A 55 7.27 -24.94 7.96
CA ASP A 55 6.97 -26.39 8.10
C ASP A 55 5.48 -26.65 8.03
N ILE A 56 4.66 -25.77 8.62
CA ILE A 56 3.21 -25.81 8.54
C ILE A 56 2.75 -25.63 7.10
N LEU A 57 3.31 -24.64 6.39
CA LEU A 57 2.98 -24.38 4.98
C LEU A 57 3.32 -25.57 4.08
N ARG A 58 4.49 -26.20 4.27
CA ARG A 58 4.87 -27.41 3.52
C ARG A 58 3.94 -28.58 3.80
N ARG A 59 3.53 -28.76 5.05
CA ARG A 59 2.56 -29.79 5.44
C ARG A 59 1.20 -29.55 4.76
N LEU A 60 0.66 -28.35 4.84
CA LEU A 60 -0.62 -27.99 4.20
C LEU A 60 -0.56 -28.19 2.67
N ALA A 61 0.55 -27.83 2.05
CA ALA A 61 0.77 -28.04 0.62
C ALA A 61 0.91 -29.53 0.24
N ALA A 62 1.40 -30.37 1.13
CA ALA A 62 1.47 -31.81 0.92
C ALA A 62 0.08 -32.47 1.06
N GLU A 63 -0.79 -31.95 1.95
CA GLU A 63 -2.14 -32.42 2.20
C GLU A 63 -3.13 -31.95 1.11
N ASP A 64 -2.95 -30.74 0.59
CA ASP A 64 -3.83 -30.15 -0.44
C ASP A 64 -3.01 -29.64 -1.65
N PRO A 65 -3.07 -30.30 -2.81
CA PRO A 65 -2.39 -29.85 -4.03
C PRO A 65 -2.84 -28.48 -4.53
N LYS A 66 -4.00 -27.96 -4.08
CA LYS A 66 -4.50 -26.63 -4.40
C LYS A 66 -3.94 -25.55 -3.47
N PHE A 67 -3.21 -25.95 -2.44
CA PHE A 67 -2.50 -25.06 -1.54
C PHE A 67 -1.08 -24.79 -2.07
N LYS A 68 -0.90 -23.65 -2.74
CA LYS A 68 0.35 -23.23 -3.34
C LYS A 68 1.13 -22.33 -2.38
N VAL A 69 2.42 -22.56 -2.28
CA VAL A 69 3.30 -21.82 -1.37
C VAL A 69 4.49 -21.21 -2.12
N ILE A 70 4.77 -19.95 -1.82
CA ILE A 70 5.97 -19.24 -2.24
C ILE A 70 6.79 -18.96 -0.98
N LEU A 71 8.00 -19.52 -0.89
CA LEU A 71 8.93 -19.24 0.20
C LEU A 71 9.95 -18.20 -0.27
N ASN A 72 9.90 -17.02 0.34
CA ASN A 72 10.84 -15.95 0.02
C ASN A 72 12.21 -16.19 0.71
N SER A 73 13.30 -15.82 0.04
CA SER A 73 14.68 -15.93 0.55
C SER A 73 15.00 -14.93 1.68
N ALA A 74 14.22 -13.85 1.78
CA ALA A 74 14.36 -12.81 2.79
C ALA A 74 12.99 -12.19 3.12
N ASN A 75 12.94 -11.37 4.17
CA ASN A 75 11.76 -10.55 4.48
C ASN A 75 11.71 -9.32 3.56
N PHE A 76 10.86 -9.34 2.53
CA PHE A 76 10.65 -8.24 1.57
C PHE A 76 9.57 -7.24 2.03
N GLY A 77 9.07 -7.39 3.25
CA GLY A 77 8.09 -6.47 3.84
C GLY A 77 6.65 -6.77 3.47
N HIS A 78 5.78 -5.97 4.07
CA HIS A 78 4.32 -6.14 4.02
C HIS A 78 3.66 -5.58 2.75
N ILE A 79 4.42 -5.03 1.82
CA ILE A 79 3.94 -4.50 0.53
C ILE A 79 4.24 -5.48 -0.59
N ARG A 80 5.51 -5.89 -0.74
CA ARG A 80 5.96 -6.70 -1.87
C ARG A 80 5.51 -8.15 -1.78
N SER A 81 5.62 -8.75 -0.60
CA SER A 81 5.28 -10.18 -0.42
C SER A 81 3.79 -10.47 -0.67
N PRO A 82 2.80 -9.71 -0.11
CA PRO A 82 1.40 -9.92 -0.44
C PRO A 82 1.09 -9.67 -1.92
N TYR A 83 1.68 -8.63 -2.50
CA TYR A 83 1.49 -8.33 -3.92
C TYR A 83 2.02 -9.46 -4.81
N ASN A 84 3.16 -10.05 -4.45
CA ASN A 84 3.69 -11.22 -5.16
C ASN A 84 2.72 -12.41 -5.13
N ALA A 85 2.08 -12.68 -3.98
CA ALA A 85 1.05 -13.72 -3.87
C ALA A 85 -0.13 -13.45 -4.84
N ILE A 86 -0.63 -12.19 -4.87
CA ILE A 86 -1.72 -11.76 -5.75
C ILE A 86 -1.33 -11.95 -7.23
N MET A 87 -0.12 -11.56 -7.63
CA MET A 87 0.34 -11.65 -9.02
C MET A 87 0.56 -13.10 -9.49
N ASN A 88 0.80 -14.03 -8.56
CA ASN A 88 0.97 -15.46 -8.85
C ASN A 88 -0.33 -16.27 -8.74
N ALA A 89 -1.45 -15.65 -8.38
CA ALA A 89 -2.77 -16.27 -8.39
C ALA A 89 -3.22 -16.60 -9.82
N SER A 90 -3.83 -17.77 -10.04
CA SER A 90 -4.29 -18.24 -11.34
C SER A 90 -5.80 -18.23 -11.54
N GLY A 91 -6.59 -18.09 -10.48
CA GLY A 91 -8.05 -18.12 -10.53
C GLY A 91 -8.70 -16.92 -11.23
N ASP A 92 -9.98 -17.06 -11.54
CA ASP A 92 -10.81 -16.03 -12.16
C ASP A 92 -11.12 -14.88 -11.21
N LEU A 93 -11.21 -15.19 -9.91
CA LEU A 93 -11.39 -14.25 -8.82
C LEU A 93 -10.22 -14.36 -7.87
N VAL A 94 -9.65 -13.24 -7.51
CA VAL A 94 -8.56 -13.18 -6.53
C VAL A 94 -9.06 -12.50 -5.28
N VAL A 95 -8.97 -13.19 -4.16
CA VAL A 95 -9.26 -12.68 -2.83
C VAL A 95 -7.93 -12.35 -2.16
N SER A 96 -7.70 -11.09 -1.83
CA SER A 96 -6.56 -10.68 -1.01
C SER A 96 -6.98 -10.59 0.44
N THR A 97 -6.27 -11.24 1.36
CA THR A 97 -6.58 -11.27 2.79
C THR A 97 -5.30 -11.33 3.63
N CYS A 98 -5.42 -11.22 4.94
CA CYS A 98 -4.30 -11.37 5.88
C CYS A 98 -4.31 -12.74 6.56
N SER A 99 -3.14 -13.34 6.78
CA SER A 99 -2.99 -14.64 7.44
C SER A 99 -3.26 -14.60 8.95
N ASP A 100 -3.34 -13.42 9.56
CA ASP A 100 -3.57 -13.21 11.00
C ASP A 100 -5.05 -13.25 11.42
N LEU A 101 -5.94 -13.54 10.47
CA LEU A 101 -7.40 -13.66 10.67
C LEU A 101 -8.09 -12.39 11.20
N GLN A 102 -7.45 -11.24 11.08
CA GLN A 102 -8.10 -9.95 11.38
C GLN A 102 -9.20 -9.62 10.36
N ASP A 103 -9.09 -10.16 9.15
CA ASP A 103 -10.08 -10.04 8.08
C ASP A 103 -10.89 -11.37 8.04
N PRO A 104 -12.12 -11.39 8.58
CA PRO A 104 -12.90 -12.63 8.74
C PRO A 104 -13.24 -13.26 7.39
N PRO A 105 -12.92 -14.55 7.16
CA PRO A 105 -13.29 -15.26 5.93
C PRO A 105 -14.79 -15.23 5.62
N GLU A 106 -15.64 -15.13 6.63
CA GLU A 106 -17.11 -15.15 6.52
C GLU A 106 -17.67 -13.94 5.75
N VAL A 107 -16.92 -12.81 5.71
CA VAL A 107 -17.25 -11.62 4.91
C VAL A 107 -17.24 -11.94 3.40
N PHE A 108 -16.55 -13.00 3.01
CA PHE A 108 -16.48 -13.44 1.61
C PHE A 108 -17.87 -13.63 0.97
N SER A 109 -18.87 -14.06 1.72
CA SER A 109 -20.24 -14.25 1.22
C SER A 109 -20.84 -12.95 0.66
N GLU A 110 -20.66 -11.85 1.38
CA GLU A 110 -21.15 -10.55 0.94
C GLU A 110 -20.32 -9.98 -0.22
N LEU A 111 -19.00 -10.21 -0.19
CA LEU A 111 -18.11 -9.80 -1.26
C LEU A 111 -18.45 -10.54 -2.57
N LEU A 112 -18.64 -11.87 -2.51
CA LEU A 112 -18.99 -12.69 -3.66
C LEU A 112 -20.32 -12.29 -4.27
N LYS A 113 -21.32 -12.01 -3.45
CA LYS A 113 -22.63 -11.52 -3.91
C LYS A 113 -22.48 -10.24 -4.75
N LYS A 114 -21.66 -9.29 -4.29
CA LYS A 114 -21.39 -8.05 -5.03
C LYS A 114 -20.63 -8.30 -6.34
N TYR A 115 -19.71 -9.26 -6.33
CA TYR A 115 -19.01 -9.67 -7.55
C TYR A 115 -20.00 -10.29 -8.56
N GLU A 116 -20.90 -11.16 -8.14
CA GLU A 116 -21.91 -11.79 -8.99
C GLU A 116 -22.94 -10.79 -9.54
N GLU A 117 -23.16 -9.65 -8.83
CA GLU A 117 -23.92 -8.49 -9.35
C GLU A 117 -23.17 -7.74 -10.48
N GLY A 118 -21.98 -8.21 -10.91
CA GLY A 118 -21.18 -7.67 -12.00
C GLY A 118 -20.10 -6.66 -11.60
N CYS A 119 -19.81 -6.52 -10.30
CA CYS A 119 -18.74 -5.66 -9.81
C CYS A 119 -17.38 -6.35 -9.90
N LYS A 120 -16.44 -5.79 -10.67
CA LYS A 120 -15.10 -6.39 -10.85
C LYS A 120 -14.14 -6.14 -9.70
N VAL A 121 -14.39 -5.13 -8.89
CA VAL A 121 -13.61 -4.77 -7.71
C VAL A 121 -14.57 -4.60 -6.54
N VAL A 122 -14.46 -5.46 -5.53
CA VAL A 122 -15.26 -5.41 -4.31
C VAL A 122 -14.32 -5.32 -3.12
N CYS A 123 -14.28 -4.16 -2.47
CA CYS A 123 -13.38 -3.86 -1.37
C CYS A 123 -14.07 -4.00 -0.02
N ALA A 124 -13.51 -4.77 0.90
CA ALA A 124 -13.95 -4.78 2.28
C ALA A 124 -13.38 -3.53 3.00
N VAL A 125 -14.23 -2.77 3.66
CA VAL A 125 -13.84 -1.59 4.43
C VAL A 125 -14.20 -1.75 5.90
N ARG A 126 -13.29 -1.39 6.78
CA ARG A 126 -13.51 -1.47 8.23
C ARG A 126 -14.57 -0.46 8.65
N SER A 127 -15.66 -0.93 9.26
CA SER A 127 -16.78 -0.09 9.72
C SER A 127 -16.49 0.57 11.08
N GLU A 128 -15.70 -0.08 11.94
CA GLU A 128 -15.34 0.43 13.27
C GLU A 128 -13.86 0.21 13.56
N THR A 129 -13.24 1.20 14.18
CA THR A 129 -11.90 1.08 14.77
C THR A 129 -11.98 1.49 16.22
N ASN A 130 -11.61 0.59 17.13
CA ASN A 130 -11.34 0.88 18.54
C ASN A 130 -10.02 1.68 18.68
N ALA A 131 -9.82 2.68 17.84
CA ALA A 131 -8.64 3.52 17.89
C ALA A 131 -8.85 4.67 18.89
N ASN A 132 -7.77 5.09 19.55
CA ASN A 132 -7.76 6.31 20.35
C ASN A 132 -8.31 7.49 19.55
N VAL A 133 -9.14 8.34 20.16
CA VAL A 133 -9.77 9.51 19.53
C VAL A 133 -8.75 10.39 18.78
N MET A 134 -7.54 10.53 19.34
CA MET A 134 -6.44 11.28 18.72
C MET A 134 -5.96 10.64 17.41
N MET A 135 -5.81 9.32 17.37
CA MET A 135 -5.42 8.56 16.16
C MET A 135 -6.50 8.63 15.08
N GLU A 136 -7.78 8.61 15.48
CA GLU A 136 -8.92 8.79 14.58
C GLU A 136 -8.91 10.18 13.93
N LEU A 137 -8.61 11.24 14.71
CA LEU A 137 -8.50 12.62 14.22
C LEU A 137 -7.37 12.76 13.21
N PHE A 138 -6.18 12.19 13.50
CA PHE A 138 -5.05 12.17 12.58
C PHE A 138 -5.38 11.40 11.29
N ARG A 139 -6.07 10.28 11.41
CA ARG A 139 -6.49 9.47 10.28
C ARG A 139 -7.49 10.22 9.39
N ARG A 140 -8.51 10.87 9.98
CA ARG A 140 -9.48 11.70 9.25
C ARG A 140 -8.81 12.88 8.54
N PHE A 141 -7.88 13.56 9.22
CA PHE A 141 -7.10 14.64 8.63
C PHE A 141 -6.25 14.14 7.44
N TYR A 142 -5.57 13.00 7.60
CA TYR A 142 -4.77 12.40 6.55
C TYR A 142 -5.61 12.04 5.31
N TYR A 143 -6.76 11.37 5.47
CA TYR A 143 -7.62 11.02 4.35
C TYR A 143 -8.27 12.26 3.72
N TRP A 144 -8.71 13.22 4.52
CA TRP A 144 -9.19 14.51 4.00
C TRP A 144 -8.11 15.23 3.18
N LEU A 145 -6.87 15.22 3.65
CA LEU A 145 -5.74 15.79 2.94
C LEU A 145 -5.52 15.07 1.60
N LEU A 146 -5.49 13.73 1.60
CA LEU A 146 -5.33 12.93 0.38
C LEU A 146 -6.46 13.19 -0.62
N GLU A 147 -7.71 13.22 -0.19
CA GLU A 147 -8.86 13.48 -1.05
C GLU A 147 -8.78 14.88 -1.70
N LYS A 148 -8.34 15.88 -0.94
CA LYS A 148 -8.17 17.25 -1.44
C LYS A 148 -6.98 17.40 -2.37
N ILE A 149 -5.97 16.55 -2.21
CA ILE A 149 -4.69 16.59 -2.91
C ILE A 149 -4.73 15.79 -4.22
N SER A 150 -5.51 14.72 -4.27
CA SER A 150 -5.68 13.85 -5.45
C SER A 150 -7.15 13.82 -5.88
N PRO A 151 -7.69 14.92 -6.45
CA PRO A 151 -9.06 14.94 -6.95
C PRO A 151 -9.16 13.97 -8.14
N GLY A 152 -9.74 12.79 -7.92
CA GLY A 152 -9.89 11.72 -8.92
C GLY A 152 -9.53 10.34 -8.41
N GLU A 153 -8.64 10.21 -7.44
CA GLU A 153 -8.33 8.95 -6.77
C GLU A 153 -9.15 8.83 -5.49
N LYS A 154 -10.23 8.05 -5.54
CA LYS A 154 -11.02 7.73 -4.34
C LYS A 154 -10.23 6.76 -3.46
N VAL A 155 -9.33 7.29 -2.64
CA VAL A 155 -8.69 6.49 -1.59
C VAL A 155 -9.76 6.08 -0.59
N LEU A 156 -10.11 4.79 -0.58
CA LEU A 156 -11.16 4.26 0.28
C LEU A 156 -10.68 4.26 1.75
N SER A 157 -11.33 5.08 2.57
CA SER A 157 -11.06 5.10 4.01
C SER A 157 -11.39 3.74 4.64
N GLY A 158 -10.51 3.22 5.50
CA GLY A 158 -10.70 1.91 6.15
C GLY A 158 -10.39 0.70 5.27
N PHE A 159 -10.00 0.89 4.01
CA PHE A 159 -9.60 -0.19 3.11
C PHE A 159 -8.20 -0.70 3.42
N THR A 160 -8.06 -2.01 3.60
CA THR A 160 -6.79 -2.66 3.96
C THR A 160 -6.16 -3.45 2.83
N GLY A 161 -6.86 -3.63 1.73
CA GLY A 161 -6.52 -4.53 0.64
C GLY A 161 -7.36 -5.81 0.65
N PHE A 162 -8.14 -6.07 1.70
CA PHE A 162 -9.08 -7.18 1.74
C PHE A 162 -10.23 -6.95 0.75
N GLY A 163 -10.52 -7.96 -0.09
CA GLY A 163 -11.58 -7.86 -1.09
C GLY A 163 -11.46 -8.89 -2.20
N ILE A 164 -12.39 -8.82 -3.14
CA ILE A 164 -12.42 -9.65 -4.36
C ILE A 164 -12.04 -8.79 -5.57
N TYR A 165 -11.16 -9.33 -6.39
CA TYR A 165 -10.66 -8.72 -7.62
C TYR A 165 -10.82 -9.69 -8.78
N ASP A 166 -11.54 -9.27 -9.81
CA ASP A 166 -11.66 -10.01 -11.06
C ASP A 166 -10.29 -10.18 -11.75
N ARG A 167 -10.09 -11.27 -12.46
CA ARG A 167 -8.86 -11.54 -13.22
C ARG A 167 -8.45 -10.38 -14.11
N VAL A 168 -9.40 -9.70 -14.76
CA VAL A 168 -9.13 -8.54 -15.62
C VAL A 168 -8.44 -7.40 -14.85
N CYS A 169 -8.80 -7.21 -13.57
CA CYS A 169 -8.17 -6.21 -12.70
C CYS A 169 -6.74 -6.60 -12.38
N ILE A 170 -6.49 -7.88 -12.07
CA ILE A 170 -5.14 -8.40 -11.78
C ILE A 170 -4.24 -8.27 -13.02
N GLU A 171 -4.75 -8.61 -14.21
CA GLU A 171 -3.99 -8.45 -15.45
C GLU A 171 -3.70 -6.97 -15.80
N ALA A 172 -4.59 -6.06 -15.40
CA ALA A 172 -4.31 -4.62 -15.51
C ALA A 172 -3.19 -4.18 -14.56
N LEU A 173 -3.22 -4.66 -13.31
CA LEU A 173 -2.18 -4.37 -12.32
C LEU A 173 -0.79 -4.90 -12.69
N LYS A 174 -0.73 -6.07 -13.33
CA LYS A 174 0.56 -6.63 -13.83
C LYS A 174 1.27 -5.70 -14.81
N LYS A 175 0.51 -4.87 -15.55
CA LYS A 175 1.07 -3.92 -16.53
C LYS A 175 1.77 -2.72 -15.89
N PHE A 176 1.50 -2.43 -14.62
CA PHE A 176 2.10 -1.27 -13.94
C PHE A 176 3.59 -1.45 -13.67
N ASN A 177 4.04 -2.71 -13.51
CA ASN A 177 5.45 -3.06 -13.25
C ASN A 177 6.10 -2.19 -12.16
N ASP A 178 5.37 -1.96 -11.07
CA ASP A 178 5.83 -1.13 -9.96
C ASP A 178 6.70 -1.96 -9.00
N PRO A 179 7.99 -1.61 -8.80
CA PRO A 179 8.87 -2.32 -7.87
C PRO A 179 8.51 -2.11 -6.39
N TYR A 180 7.64 -1.14 -6.08
CA TYR A 180 7.10 -0.89 -4.74
C TYR A 180 5.58 -0.67 -4.78
N PRO A 181 4.80 -1.72 -5.10
CA PRO A 181 3.39 -1.61 -5.44
C PRO A 181 2.53 -1.25 -4.23
N TYR A 182 2.03 -0.03 -4.20
CA TYR A 182 1.03 0.37 -3.20
C TYR A 182 -0.35 -0.09 -3.66
N PHE A 183 -0.67 -1.36 -3.39
CA PHE A 183 -1.85 -2.06 -3.91
C PHE A 183 -3.16 -1.28 -3.76
N ARG A 184 -3.38 -0.63 -2.61
CA ARG A 184 -4.61 0.14 -2.34
C ARG A 184 -4.80 1.32 -3.29
N GLY A 185 -3.73 2.01 -3.62
CA GLY A 185 -3.74 3.11 -4.58
C GLY A 185 -3.88 2.60 -6.01
N MET A 186 -3.14 1.55 -6.37
CA MET A 186 -3.21 0.93 -7.69
C MET A 186 -4.63 0.44 -8.03
N ILE A 187 -5.39 -0.07 -7.04
CA ILE A 187 -6.80 -0.44 -7.22
C ILE A 187 -7.67 0.78 -7.56
N ALA A 188 -7.40 1.94 -6.98
CA ALA A 188 -8.11 3.16 -7.35
C ALA A 188 -7.71 3.66 -8.75
N GLU A 189 -6.44 3.52 -9.10
CA GLU A 189 -5.84 4.00 -10.36
C GLU A 189 -6.29 3.19 -11.59
N ILE A 190 -6.51 1.88 -11.47
CA ILE A 190 -7.02 1.06 -12.59
C ILE A 190 -8.43 1.45 -13.05
N GLY A 191 -9.17 2.26 -12.27
CA GLY A 191 -10.41 2.92 -12.70
C GLY A 191 -11.62 2.01 -12.86
N PHE A 192 -11.59 0.73 -12.43
CA PHE A 192 -12.77 -0.11 -12.43
C PHE A 192 -13.78 0.33 -11.39
N ARG A 193 -15.08 0.14 -11.69
CA ARG A 193 -16.15 0.41 -10.72
C ARG A 193 -15.91 -0.41 -9.47
N THR A 194 -15.66 0.29 -8.37
CA THR A 194 -15.39 -0.29 -7.05
C THR A 194 -16.64 -0.19 -6.19
N VAL A 195 -16.99 -1.28 -5.52
CA VAL A 195 -18.06 -1.34 -4.52
C VAL A 195 -17.43 -1.72 -3.18
N THR A 196 -17.93 -1.13 -2.11
CA THR A 196 -17.45 -1.38 -0.75
C THR A 196 -18.44 -2.21 0.06
N VAL A 197 -17.92 -3.13 0.86
CA VAL A 197 -18.66 -3.93 1.84
C VAL A 197 -18.08 -3.62 3.21
N PRO A 198 -18.88 -3.06 4.14
CA PRO A 198 -18.41 -2.79 5.49
C PRO A 198 -18.25 -4.08 6.29
N TYR A 199 -17.19 -4.17 7.08
CA TYR A 199 -16.99 -5.29 8.00
C TYR A 199 -16.37 -4.84 9.32
N VAL A 200 -16.57 -5.64 10.37
CA VAL A 200 -15.94 -5.44 11.67
C VAL A 200 -14.66 -6.26 11.72
N GLN A 201 -13.53 -5.59 11.95
CA GLN A 201 -12.25 -6.27 12.06
C GLN A 201 -12.19 -7.11 13.34
N GLU A 202 -11.81 -8.38 13.23
CA GLU A 202 -11.56 -9.23 14.39
C GLU A 202 -10.26 -8.85 15.10
N LYS A 203 -10.20 -9.12 16.40
CA LYS A 203 -8.95 -9.02 17.14
C LYS A 203 -8.01 -10.13 16.67
N ARG A 204 -6.74 -9.79 16.50
CA ARG A 204 -5.71 -10.78 16.17
C ARG A 204 -5.76 -11.92 17.21
N LEU A 205 -5.82 -13.16 16.75
CA LEU A 205 -5.90 -14.32 17.63
C LEU A 205 -4.58 -14.52 18.38
N HIS A 206 -3.46 -14.47 17.64
CA HIS A 206 -2.10 -14.65 18.17
C HIS A 206 -1.14 -13.62 17.59
N GLY A 207 -0.05 -13.31 18.32
CA GLY A 207 1.00 -12.39 17.87
C GLY A 207 0.78 -10.94 18.31
N LYS A 208 1.84 -10.11 18.11
CA LYS A 208 1.84 -8.67 18.43
C LYS A 208 2.05 -7.85 17.15
N THR A 209 1.40 -6.69 17.07
CA THR A 209 1.66 -5.75 15.98
C THR A 209 3.12 -5.30 16.00
N LYS A 210 3.78 -5.34 14.84
CA LYS A 210 5.17 -4.91 14.66
C LYS A 210 5.30 -3.48 14.14
N ASN A 211 4.15 -2.79 13.92
CA ASN A 211 4.14 -1.42 13.45
C ASN A 211 4.58 -0.46 14.56
N ASN A 212 5.63 0.29 14.29
CA ASN A 212 6.10 1.40 15.13
C ASN A 212 5.79 2.75 14.45
N LEU A 213 6.06 3.86 15.14
CA LEU A 213 5.82 5.21 14.61
C LEU A 213 6.58 5.48 13.32
N PHE A 214 7.79 4.94 13.19
CA PHE A 214 8.60 5.10 11.98
C PHE A 214 7.97 4.36 10.79
N THR A 215 7.49 3.14 11.00
CA THR A 215 6.77 2.38 9.96
C THR A 215 5.48 3.09 9.52
N LEU A 216 4.74 3.69 10.46
CA LEU A 216 3.53 4.47 10.14
C LEU A 216 3.87 5.73 9.34
N TYR A 217 4.96 6.42 9.69
CA TYR A 217 5.45 7.57 8.93
C TYR A 217 5.86 7.17 7.51
N ASP A 218 6.63 6.11 7.37
CA ASP A 218 7.08 5.58 6.07
C ASP A 218 5.90 5.19 5.17
N MET A 219 4.89 4.50 5.72
CA MET A 219 3.65 4.20 5.01
C MET A 219 2.90 5.45 4.56
N ALA A 220 2.82 6.47 5.44
CA ALA A 220 2.14 7.72 5.11
C ALA A 220 2.87 8.49 4.01
N MET A 221 4.21 8.60 4.11
CA MET A 221 5.05 9.24 3.10
C MET A 221 5.01 8.51 1.77
N THR A 222 5.07 7.18 1.78
CA THR A 222 4.88 6.36 0.56
C THR A 222 3.56 6.69 -0.11
N GLY A 223 2.45 6.72 0.65
CA GLY A 223 1.14 7.08 0.11
C GLY A 223 1.12 8.48 -0.52
N VAL A 224 1.73 9.47 0.11
CA VAL A 224 1.76 10.84 -0.41
C VAL A 224 2.65 10.96 -1.64
N VAL A 225 3.87 10.42 -1.60
CA VAL A 225 4.87 10.60 -2.67
C VAL A 225 4.48 9.84 -3.95
N HIS A 226 3.91 8.62 -3.82
CA HIS A 226 3.52 7.82 -4.99
C HIS A 226 2.22 8.31 -5.66
N HIS A 227 1.29 8.91 -4.89
CA HIS A 227 -0.02 9.30 -5.44
C HIS A 227 -0.18 10.79 -5.71
N THR A 228 0.76 11.65 -5.29
CA THR A 228 0.58 13.09 -5.50
C THR A 228 1.87 13.85 -5.75
N LYS A 229 1.80 14.79 -6.67
CA LYS A 229 2.87 15.78 -6.91
C LYS A 229 2.63 17.08 -6.13
N LEU A 230 1.63 17.11 -5.23
CA LEU A 230 1.26 18.36 -4.56
C LEU A 230 2.35 18.91 -3.64
N PRO A 231 3.04 18.13 -2.78
CA PRO A 231 4.12 18.68 -1.96
C PRO A 231 5.19 19.38 -2.81
N LEU A 232 5.51 18.77 -3.96
CA LEU A 232 6.46 19.36 -4.91
C LEU A 232 5.91 20.65 -5.56
N ARG A 233 4.63 20.64 -5.95
CA ARG A 233 3.97 21.85 -6.51
C ARG A 233 3.85 22.97 -5.49
N LEU A 234 3.52 22.66 -4.25
CA LEU A 234 3.49 23.63 -3.16
C LEU A 234 4.88 24.21 -2.91
N ALA A 235 5.92 23.37 -2.90
CA ALA A 235 7.30 23.81 -2.78
C ALA A 235 7.68 24.81 -3.89
N VAL A 236 7.32 24.49 -5.14
CA VAL A 236 7.56 25.39 -6.30
C VAL A 236 6.78 26.69 -6.15
N SER A 237 5.48 26.63 -5.83
CA SER A 237 4.64 27.83 -5.69
C SER A 237 5.14 28.74 -4.56
N PHE A 238 5.49 28.16 -3.41
CA PHE A 238 6.07 28.89 -2.28
C PHE A 238 7.43 29.52 -2.67
N GLY A 239 8.27 28.74 -3.35
CA GLY A 239 9.56 29.24 -3.84
C GLY A 239 9.43 30.43 -4.80
N VAL A 240 8.46 30.37 -5.71
CA VAL A 240 8.18 31.49 -6.64
C VAL A 240 7.71 32.72 -5.87
N VAL A 241 6.74 32.58 -4.95
CA VAL A 241 6.24 33.72 -4.15
C VAL A 241 7.33 34.35 -3.32
N LEU A 242 8.12 33.53 -2.60
CA LEU A 242 9.24 34.03 -1.79
C LEU A 242 10.34 34.65 -2.66
N GLY A 243 10.60 34.07 -3.83
CA GLY A 243 11.58 34.61 -4.78
C GLY A 243 11.17 35.99 -5.29
N VAL A 244 9.91 36.16 -5.70
CA VAL A 244 9.39 37.48 -6.14
C VAL A 244 9.43 38.49 -5.01
N LEU A 245 8.99 38.12 -3.79
CA LEU A 245 9.06 39.03 -2.63
C LEU A 245 10.50 39.44 -2.31
N SER A 246 11.42 38.49 -2.31
CA SER A 246 12.84 38.75 -2.07
C SER A 246 13.44 39.68 -3.09
N LEU A 247 13.08 39.49 -4.37
CA LEU A 247 13.56 40.34 -5.46
C LEU A 247 13.00 41.76 -5.35
N LEU A 248 11.72 41.92 -4.98
CA LEU A 248 11.12 43.22 -4.73
C LEU A 248 11.79 43.98 -3.55
N ILE A 249 12.00 43.26 -2.44
CA ILE A 249 12.70 43.82 -1.26
C ILE A 249 14.12 44.26 -1.67
N SER A 250 14.86 43.41 -2.38
CA SER A 250 16.21 43.72 -2.87
C SER A 250 16.24 44.97 -3.74
N LEU A 251 15.27 45.09 -4.66
CA LEU A 251 15.13 46.24 -5.54
C LEU A 251 14.83 47.52 -4.76
N ILE A 252 13.91 47.47 -3.78
CA ILE A 252 13.59 48.61 -2.91
C ILE A 252 14.83 49.03 -2.12
N TYR A 253 15.54 48.08 -1.49
CA TYR A 253 16.77 48.40 -0.76
C TYR A 253 17.85 48.99 -1.67
N PHE A 254 17.99 48.51 -2.90
CA PHE A 254 18.93 49.04 -3.88
C PHE A 254 18.60 50.48 -4.24
N ILE A 255 17.33 50.80 -4.51
CA ILE A 255 16.89 52.19 -4.82
C ILE A 255 17.09 53.09 -3.62
N LEU A 256 16.69 52.66 -2.41
CA LEU A 256 16.86 53.44 -1.20
C LEU A 256 18.34 53.75 -0.92
N LYS A 257 19.23 52.79 -1.19
CA LYS A 257 20.69 53.01 -1.04
C LYS A 257 21.25 54.02 -2.01
N ILE A 258 20.72 54.08 -3.24
CA ILE A 258 21.13 55.09 -4.23
C ILE A 258 20.67 56.49 -3.80
N ILE A 259 19.41 56.60 -3.30
CA ILE A 259 18.82 57.92 -2.93
C ILE A 259 19.45 58.46 -1.65
N TRP A 260 19.65 57.62 -0.64
CA TRP A 260 20.19 58.01 0.67
C TRP A 260 21.53 57.33 0.96
N TRP A 261 22.52 57.62 0.14
CA TRP A 261 23.84 56.98 0.14
C TRP A 261 24.53 56.99 1.50
N ASP A 262 24.53 58.16 2.20
CA ASP A 262 25.29 58.38 3.44
C ASP A 262 24.51 58.02 4.71
N THR A 263 23.18 58.06 4.67
CA THR A 263 22.32 57.92 5.87
C THR A 263 21.68 56.52 5.98
N PHE A 264 21.73 55.72 4.91
CA PHE A 264 21.09 54.39 4.88
C PHE A 264 22.03 53.31 5.44
N ASN A 265 21.94 53.10 6.77
CA ASN A 265 22.70 52.06 7.46
C ASN A 265 21.85 50.77 7.55
N LEU A 266 22.28 49.73 6.82
CA LEU A 266 21.74 48.39 6.99
C LEU A 266 22.26 47.76 8.29
N GLY A 267 21.39 47.55 9.28
CA GLY A 267 21.77 46.80 10.46
C GLY A 267 22.10 45.34 10.12
N VAL A 268 23.02 44.71 10.87
CA VAL A 268 23.43 43.31 10.67
C VAL A 268 22.26 42.35 11.00
N ALA A 269 21.35 42.72 11.90
CA ALA A 269 20.25 41.87 12.34
C ALA A 269 19.31 41.41 11.22
N PRO A 270 18.79 42.27 10.32
CA PRO A 270 17.96 41.84 9.19
C PRO A 270 18.67 40.87 8.26
N LEU A 271 19.96 41.02 8.06
CA LEU A 271 20.79 40.17 7.20
C LEU A 271 20.94 38.77 7.80
N VAL A 272 21.21 38.68 9.11
CA VAL A 272 21.32 37.39 9.82
C VAL A 272 19.98 36.69 9.85
N ILE A 273 18.88 37.39 10.17
CA ILE A 273 17.52 36.81 10.19
C ILE A 273 17.15 36.27 8.80
N GLY A 274 17.37 37.09 7.76
CA GLY A 274 17.11 36.68 6.38
C GLY A 274 17.92 35.46 5.94
N LEU A 275 19.20 35.41 6.29
CA LEU A 275 20.08 34.28 5.99
C LEU A 275 19.56 32.98 6.58
N PHE A 276 19.25 32.96 7.89
CA PHE A 276 18.76 31.78 8.55
C PHE A 276 17.35 31.36 8.08
N PHE A 277 16.47 32.34 7.84
CA PHE A 277 15.13 32.09 7.33
C PHE A 277 15.19 31.41 5.95
N PHE A 278 15.90 32.00 4.98
CA PHE A 278 15.99 31.41 3.64
C PHE A 278 16.74 30.09 3.63
N SER A 279 17.79 29.94 4.43
CA SER A 279 18.48 28.64 4.58
C SER A 279 17.55 27.55 5.11
N SER A 280 16.73 27.86 6.12
CA SER A 280 15.75 26.91 6.66
C SER A 280 14.72 26.50 5.61
N VAL A 281 14.17 27.45 4.86
CA VAL A 281 13.23 27.18 3.76
C VAL A 281 13.87 26.33 2.66
N GLN A 282 15.13 26.62 2.29
CA GLN A 282 15.88 25.81 1.32
C GLN A 282 16.08 24.38 1.78
N LEU A 283 16.49 24.16 3.04
CA LEU A 283 16.69 22.81 3.58
C LEU A 283 15.39 21.99 3.58
N LEU A 284 14.26 22.62 3.92
CA LEU A 284 12.95 21.97 3.86
C LEU A 284 12.61 21.52 2.44
N PHE A 285 12.82 22.37 1.44
CA PHE A 285 12.55 22.02 0.04
C PHE A 285 13.50 20.96 -0.51
N ILE A 286 14.77 21.00 -0.13
CA ILE A 286 15.73 19.95 -0.46
C ILE A 286 15.29 18.62 0.14
N GLY A 287 14.77 18.60 1.37
CA GLY A 287 14.18 17.41 1.98
C GLY A 287 13.00 16.85 1.18
N VAL A 288 12.06 17.70 0.77
CA VAL A 288 10.92 17.26 -0.09
C VAL A 288 11.42 16.68 -1.42
N ILE A 289 12.38 17.36 -2.08
CA ILE A 289 12.97 16.86 -3.34
C ILE A 289 13.66 15.51 -3.10
N GLY A 290 14.34 15.34 -1.95
CA GLY A 290 15.00 14.10 -1.57
C GLY A 290 14.03 12.91 -1.49
N GLU A 291 12.84 13.09 -0.92
CA GLU A 291 11.80 12.06 -0.87
C GLU A 291 11.36 11.61 -2.29
N TYR A 292 11.09 12.57 -3.18
CA TYR A 292 10.71 12.25 -4.56
C TYR A 292 11.87 11.61 -5.35
N LEU A 293 13.10 12.06 -5.12
CA LEU A 293 14.27 11.44 -5.74
C LEU A 293 14.47 10.01 -5.25
N GLY A 294 14.21 9.73 -3.98
CA GLY A 294 14.19 8.38 -3.40
C GLY A 294 13.17 7.47 -4.08
N ALA A 295 11.96 7.97 -4.35
CA ALA A 295 10.94 7.24 -5.09
C ALA A 295 11.38 6.94 -6.53
N VAL A 296 11.90 7.95 -7.25
CA VAL A 296 12.47 7.79 -8.60
C VAL A 296 13.61 6.78 -8.60
N TRP A 297 14.51 6.83 -7.63
CA TRP A 297 15.59 5.87 -7.46
C TRP A 297 15.09 4.44 -7.35
N THR A 298 14.03 4.22 -6.58
CA THR A 298 13.39 2.90 -6.39
C THR A 298 12.81 2.38 -7.72
N GLN A 299 12.17 3.24 -8.49
CA GLN A 299 11.60 2.92 -9.80
C GLN A 299 12.69 2.59 -10.83
N VAL A 300 13.74 3.41 -10.91
CA VAL A 300 14.82 3.23 -11.91
C VAL A 300 15.64 1.95 -11.65
N ARG A 301 15.79 1.53 -10.41
CA ARG A 301 16.53 0.29 -10.07
C ARG A 301 15.86 -0.97 -10.61
N ASN A 302 14.56 -0.95 -10.86
CA ASN A 302 13.77 -2.05 -11.42
C ASN A 302 14.11 -3.43 -10.84
N ARG A 303 14.26 -3.51 -9.52
CA ARG A 303 14.55 -4.76 -8.81
C ARG A 303 13.30 -5.65 -8.79
N PRO A 304 13.46 -6.99 -8.82
CA PRO A 304 12.34 -7.90 -8.65
C PRO A 304 11.61 -7.63 -7.32
N LEU A 305 10.30 -7.85 -7.31
CA LEU A 305 9.45 -7.65 -6.13
C LEU A 305 9.99 -8.44 -4.92
N VAL A 306 10.28 -9.71 -5.16
CA VAL A 306 10.83 -10.65 -4.20
C VAL A 306 11.85 -11.54 -4.90
N ILE A 307 12.71 -12.20 -4.11
CA ILE A 307 13.52 -13.32 -4.54
C ILE A 307 12.95 -14.54 -3.84
N GLU A 308 12.50 -15.49 -4.63
CA GLU A 308 11.88 -16.71 -4.14
C GLU A 308 12.96 -17.79 -3.93
N GLU A 309 12.90 -18.48 -2.81
CA GLU A 309 13.76 -19.61 -2.49
C GLU A 309 13.16 -20.93 -3.01
N GLU A 310 11.84 -21.09 -2.86
CA GLU A 310 11.13 -22.32 -3.20
C GLU A 310 9.67 -22.01 -3.61
N ARG A 311 9.17 -22.76 -4.59
CA ARG A 311 7.75 -22.81 -4.96
C ARG A 311 7.20 -24.22 -4.80
N ILE A 312 6.04 -24.35 -4.15
CA ILE A 312 5.39 -25.64 -3.91
C ILE A 312 4.01 -25.65 -4.57
N ASN A 313 3.66 -26.73 -5.26
CA ASN A 313 2.39 -26.96 -5.97
C ASN A 313 2.10 -26.00 -7.14
N PHE A 314 3.09 -25.28 -7.66
CA PHE A 314 2.94 -24.53 -8.93
C PHE A 314 3.22 -25.47 -10.09
N GLN A 315 2.20 -25.75 -10.94
CA GLN A 315 2.38 -26.57 -12.16
C GLN A 315 3.16 -25.75 -13.22
N GLY A 316 4.19 -26.34 -13.79
CA GLY A 316 4.75 -25.95 -15.09
C GLY A 316 5.80 -24.86 -15.14
N GLN A 317 6.44 -24.48 -14.01
CA GLN A 317 7.66 -23.67 -14.08
C GLN A 317 8.85 -24.50 -13.57
N GLY A 318 9.33 -25.37 -14.47
CA GLY A 318 10.68 -25.93 -14.36
C GLY A 318 11.69 -24.78 -14.34
N LYS A 319 12.70 -24.93 -13.52
CA LYS A 319 13.86 -24.04 -13.37
C LYS A 319 14.32 -23.51 -14.72
N GLU A 320 14.23 -22.20 -14.95
CA GLU A 320 15.14 -21.48 -15.83
C GLU A 320 16.18 -20.76 -14.99
#